data_26930ac4683f4d41d8b24c95cf910e7d
#
_entry.id   26930ac4683f4d41d8b24c95cf910e7d
#
_cell.length_a   1.000
_cell.length_b   1.000
_cell.length_c   1.000
_cell.angle_alpha   90.00
_cell.angle_beta   90.00
_cell.angle_gamma   90.00
#
_symmetry.space_group_name_H-M   'P 1'
#
loop_
_entity.id
_entity.type
_entity.pdbx_description
1 polymer ?
#
loop_
_entity_poly.entity_id
_entity_poly.type
_entity_poly.pdbx_seq_one_letter_code
_entity_poly.pdbx_strand_id
1 'polypeptide(L)'
;MKIFLDTADVYLIGQYYGTGLIDGVTTNPTLIKKSGQDPEEVYRQIALLGVDDISMEIVTDDSYEFLKEGRRLKEKFGEITTIKVPCTPEGLKACKLLSKEGIRVNVTLIFSAAQAVLASKAGACLLYTSPSPRD
;
A
#
# COMPACT_ATOMS: atom_id res chain seq x y z
N MET A 1 10.85 -14.87 2.82
CA MET A 1 10.74 -13.56 3.49
C MET A 1 10.73 -12.49 2.41
N LYS A 2 9.88 -11.47 2.56
CA LYS A 2 9.84 -10.33 1.64
C LYS A 2 10.32 -9.07 2.36
N ILE A 3 11.10 -8.25 1.65
CA ILE A 3 11.66 -7.00 2.18
C ILE A 3 11.11 -5.84 1.38
N PHE A 4 10.54 -4.86 2.08
CA PHE A 4 9.95 -3.66 1.49
C PHE A 4 10.72 -2.41 1.94
N LEU A 5 10.87 -1.45 1.03
CA LEU A 5 11.33 -0.10 1.36
C LEU A 5 10.14 0.80 1.63
N ASP A 6 10.17 1.55 2.72
CA ASP A 6 9.14 2.54 3.06
C ASP A 6 9.63 3.94 2.69
N THR A 7 9.46 4.30 1.43
CA THR A 7 9.92 5.58 0.88
C THR A 7 9.22 5.91 -0.44
N ALA A 8 9.20 7.19 -0.80
CA ALA A 8 8.77 7.67 -2.11
C ALA A 8 9.95 8.20 -2.96
N ASP A 9 11.19 8.06 -2.47
CA ASP A 9 12.39 8.49 -3.17
C ASP A 9 12.80 7.47 -4.23
N VAL A 10 12.47 7.77 -5.49
CA VAL A 10 12.68 6.87 -6.63
C VAL A 10 14.17 6.54 -6.83
N TYR A 11 15.06 7.50 -6.60
CA TYR A 11 16.52 7.29 -6.73
C TYR A 11 17.01 6.27 -5.68
N LEU A 12 16.59 6.45 -4.44
CA LEU A 12 16.94 5.54 -3.34
C LEU A 12 16.39 4.12 -3.58
N ILE A 13 15.13 4.03 -4.04
CA ILE A 13 14.52 2.76 -4.41
C ILE A 13 15.35 2.05 -5.48
N GLY A 14 15.75 2.76 -6.52
CA GLY A 14 16.57 2.19 -7.60
C GLY A 14 17.90 1.65 -7.11
N GLN A 15 18.57 2.35 -6.20
CA GLN A 15 19.83 1.89 -5.61
C GLN A 15 19.66 0.57 -4.85
N TYR A 16 18.67 0.48 -3.96
CA TYR A 16 18.46 -0.71 -3.15
C TYR A 16 17.82 -1.86 -3.94
N TYR A 17 16.92 -1.56 -4.86
CA TYR A 17 16.34 -2.58 -5.73
C TYR A 17 17.42 -3.27 -6.57
N GLY A 18 18.44 -2.54 -7.02
CA GLY A 18 19.60 -3.08 -7.74
C GLY A 18 20.39 -4.14 -6.96
N THR A 19 20.21 -4.25 -5.64
CA THR A 19 20.84 -5.31 -4.83
C THR A 19 20.20 -6.68 -5.02
N GLY A 20 18.99 -6.73 -5.57
CA GLY A 20 18.20 -7.95 -5.72
C GLY A 20 17.52 -8.44 -4.44
N LEU A 21 17.58 -7.66 -3.35
CA LEU A 21 17.04 -8.05 -2.04
C LEU A 21 15.68 -7.44 -1.74
N ILE A 22 15.23 -6.48 -2.54
CA ILE A 22 13.99 -5.74 -2.30
C ILE A 22 12.87 -6.31 -3.16
N ASP A 23 11.76 -6.65 -2.52
CA ASP A 23 10.58 -7.21 -3.17
C ASP A 23 9.53 -6.15 -3.51
N GLY A 24 9.46 -5.09 -2.72
CA GLY A 24 8.44 -4.08 -2.92
C GLY A 24 8.73 -2.75 -2.23
N VAL A 25 7.80 -1.84 -2.42
CA VAL A 25 7.86 -0.49 -1.86
C VAL A 25 6.53 -0.14 -1.21
N THR A 26 6.58 0.39 0.00
CA THR A 26 5.42 1.01 0.64
C THR A 26 5.58 2.52 0.58
N THR A 27 4.55 3.20 0.11
CA THR A 27 4.48 4.66 0.11
C THR A 27 3.36 5.14 1.01
N ASN A 28 3.34 6.44 1.29
CA ASN A 28 2.21 7.08 1.96
C ASN A 28 2.07 8.52 1.46
N PRO A 29 0.88 9.17 1.65
CA PRO A 29 0.64 10.52 1.16
C PRO A 29 1.64 11.56 1.67
N THR A 30 2.11 11.41 2.92
CA THR A 30 3.07 12.34 3.51
C THR A 30 4.42 12.29 2.82
N LEU A 31 4.94 11.08 2.56
CA LEU A 31 6.21 10.88 1.84
C LEU A 31 6.12 11.41 0.41
N ILE A 32 5.01 11.12 -0.28
CA ILE A 32 4.80 11.59 -1.65
C ILE A 32 4.69 13.12 -1.69
N LYS A 33 3.95 13.73 -0.76
CA LYS A 33 3.83 15.19 -0.67
C LYS A 33 5.19 15.86 -0.46
N LYS A 34 6.07 15.26 0.35
CA LYS A 34 7.42 15.77 0.56
C LYS A 34 8.28 15.73 -0.72
N SER A 35 8.02 14.80 -1.62
CA SER A 35 8.71 14.73 -2.91
C SER A 35 8.28 15.83 -3.88
N GLY A 36 7.15 16.49 -3.62
CA GLY A 36 6.59 17.53 -4.50
C GLY A 36 5.98 16.98 -5.80
N GLN A 37 5.84 15.68 -5.92
CA GLN A 37 5.33 15.02 -7.12
C GLN A 37 3.89 14.55 -6.97
N ASP A 38 3.22 14.31 -8.10
CA ASP A 38 1.92 13.64 -8.14
C ASP A 38 2.06 12.17 -7.75
N PRO A 39 1.17 11.61 -6.90
CA PRO A 39 1.26 10.21 -6.46
C PRO A 39 1.34 9.20 -7.60
N GLU A 40 0.53 9.34 -8.63
CA GLU A 40 0.54 8.38 -9.73
C GLU A 40 1.79 8.47 -10.59
N GLU A 41 2.39 9.66 -10.69
CA GLU A 41 3.68 9.82 -11.35
C GLU A 41 4.79 9.10 -10.55
N VAL A 42 4.78 9.19 -9.23
CA VAL A 42 5.71 8.44 -8.37
C VAL A 42 5.52 6.93 -8.57
N TYR A 43 4.29 6.44 -8.57
CA TYR A 43 4.00 5.02 -8.82
C TYR A 43 4.49 4.57 -10.19
N ARG A 44 4.30 5.40 -11.21
CA ARG A 44 4.79 5.12 -12.56
C ARG A 44 6.31 5.00 -12.61
N GLN A 45 7.02 5.91 -11.97
CA GLN A 45 8.48 5.89 -11.89
C GLN A 45 9.00 4.65 -11.15
N ILE A 46 8.38 4.29 -10.03
CA ILE A 46 8.73 3.10 -9.27
C ILE A 46 8.46 1.83 -10.10
N ALA A 47 7.33 1.78 -10.79
CA ALA A 47 6.98 0.66 -11.67
C ALA A 47 8.01 0.44 -12.79
N LEU A 48 8.56 1.51 -13.35
CA LEU A 48 9.60 1.43 -14.38
C LEU A 48 10.91 0.80 -13.88
N LEU A 49 11.14 0.81 -12.57
CA LEU A 49 12.30 0.11 -11.97
C LEU A 49 12.13 -1.41 -11.95
N GLY A 50 10.92 -1.91 -12.19
CA GLY A 50 10.64 -3.36 -12.19
C GLY A 50 10.26 -3.94 -10.84
N VAL A 51 9.92 -3.11 -9.85
CA VAL A 51 9.51 -3.53 -8.51
C VAL A 51 8.22 -4.36 -8.59
N ASP A 52 8.14 -5.45 -7.84
CA ASP A 52 7.02 -6.41 -7.93
C ASP A 52 5.77 -6.00 -7.15
N ASP A 53 5.91 -5.09 -6.20
CA ASP A 53 4.83 -4.71 -5.28
C ASP A 53 4.96 -3.25 -4.85
N ILE A 54 3.91 -2.47 -5.09
CA ILE A 54 3.83 -1.07 -4.66
C ILE A 54 2.57 -0.87 -3.85
N SER A 55 2.70 -0.49 -2.58
CA SER A 55 1.56 -0.11 -1.75
C SER A 55 1.16 1.33 -2.02
N MET A 56 -0.04 1.48 -2.57
CA MET A 56 -0.64 2.76 -2.99
C MET A 56 -1.77 3.11 -2.03
N GLU A 57 -1.61 4.19 -1.27
CA GLU A 57 -2.59 4.57 -0.25
C GLU A 57 -3.73 5.40 -0.84
N ILE A 58 -4.95 5.02 -0.48
CA ILE A 58 -6.16 5.76 -0.82
C ILE A 58 -6.63 6.49 0.46
N VAL A 59 -6.95 7.77 0.32
CA VAL A 59 -7.41 8.62 1.42
C VAL A 59 -8.90 8.91 1.25
N THR A 60 -9.73 8.20 2.00
CA THR A 60 -11.18 8.38 2.07
C THR A 60 -11.72 7.71 3.33
N ASP A 61 -12.95 8.03 3.72
CA ASP A 61 -13.66 7.41 4.84
C ASP A 61 -14.78 6.47 4.39
N ASP A 62 -14.89 6.20 3.11
CA ASP A 62 -15.98 5.42 2.51
C ASP A 62 -15.45 4.14 1.85
N SER A 63 -16.00 2.98 2.25
CA SER A 63 -15.56 1.69 1.72
C SER A 63 -15.81 1.51 0.21
N TYR A 64 -16.83 2.13 -0.33
CA TYR A 64 -17.12 2.07 -1.77
C TYR A 64 -16.16 2.95 -2.58
N GLU A 65 -15.76 4.09 -2.04
CA GLU A 65 -14.73 4.92 -2.67
C GLU A 65 -13.36 4.20 -2.64
N PHE A 66 -13.01 3.51 -1.55
CA PHE A 66 -11.83 2.64 -1.52
C PHE A 66 -11.89 1.58 -2.63
N LEU A 67 -13.03 0.93 -2.79
CA LEU A 67 -13.21 -0.12 -3.79
C LEU A 67 -13.09 0.43 -5.21
N LYS A 68 -13.77 1.53 -5.50
CA LYS A 68 -13.75 2.19 -6.80
C LYS A 68 -12.33 2.63 -7.19
N GLU A 69 -11.65 3.32 -6.28
CA GLU A 69 -10.31 3.82 -6.51
C GLU A 69 -9.28 2.68 -6.57
N GLY A 70 -9.45 1.66 -5.75
CA GLY A 70 -8.60 0.47 -5.76
C GLY A 70 -8.69 -0.29 -7.09
N ARG A 71 -9.88 -0.44 -7.64
CA ARG A 71 -10.09 -1.03 -8.97
C ARG A 71 -9.42 -0.21 -10.06
N ARG A 72 -9.56 1.12 -9.99
CA ARG A 72 -8.94 2.04 -10.94
C ARG A 72 -7.42 1.94 -10.95
N LEU A 73 -6.80 1.94 -9.76
CA LEU A 73 -5.35 1.80 -9.62
C LEU A 73 -4.88 0.42 -10.10
N LYS A 74 -5.61 -0.64 -9.78
CA LYS A 74 -5.30 -1.99 -10.25
C LYS A 74 -5.36 -2.10 -11.76
N GLU A 75 -6.35 -1.49 -12.39
CA GLU A 75 -6.47 -1.45 -13.85
C GLU A 75 -5.31 -0.66 -14.49
N LYS A 76 -4.95 0.48 -13.88
CA LYS A 76 -3.91 1.36 -14.41
C LYS A 76 -2.50 0.78 -14.27
N PHE A 77 -2.17 0.20 -13.12
CA PHE A 77 -0.81 -0.25 -12.79
C PHE A 77 -0.62 -1.78 -12.81
N GLY A 78 -1.69 -2.56 -12.87
CA GLY A 78 -1.62 -4.01 -13.03
C GLY A 78 -1.20 -4.77 -11.77
N GLU A 79 -0.45 -5.84 -11.97
CA GLU A 79 -0.12 -6.81 -10.91
C GLU A 79 0.79 -6.28 -9.80
N ILE A 80 1.49 -5.20 -10.02
CA ILE A 80 2.32 -4.55 -9.00
C ILE A 80 1.50 -3.84 -7.92
N THR A 81 0.19 -3.65 -8.14
CA THR A 81 -0.67 -2.85 -7.28
C THR A 81 -1.05 -3.59 -6.00
N THR A 82 -0.77 -2.96 -4.87
CA THR A 82 -1.31 -3.30 -3.56
C THR A 82 -1.99 -2.04 -3.02
N ILE A 83 -3.26 -2.15 -2.63
CA ILE A 83 -4.02 -1.01 -2.11
C ILE A 83 -3.79 -0.89 -0.61
N LYS A 84 -3.39 0.29 -0.16
CA LYS A 84 -3.14 0.56 1.25
C LYS A 84 -4.35 1.28 1.86
N VAL A 85 -4.93 0.68 2.90
CA VAL A 85 -6.12 1.17 3.60
C VAL A 85 -5.87 1.24 5.10
N PRO A 86 -6.51 2.16 5.84
CA PRO A 86 -6.37 2.22 7.29
C PRO A 86 -7.13 1.09 8.00
N CYS A 87 -6.69 0.74 9.21
CA CYS A 87 -7.37 -0.21 10.08
C CYS A 87 -8.58 0.47 10.77
N THR A 88 -9.57 0.81 9.99
CA THR A 88 -10.87 1.35 10.41
C THR A 88 -11.97 0.40 9.96
N PRO A 89 -13.21 0.51 10.49
CA PRO A 89 -14.33 -0.31 10.01
C PRO A 89 -14.53 -0.24 8.50
N GLU A 90 -14.48 0.96 7.91
CA GLU A 90 -14.62 1.13 6.46
C GLU A 90 -13.40 0.63 5.69
N GLY A 91 -12.18 0.82 6.20
CA GLY A 91 -10.95 0.28 5.62
C GLY A 91 -10.93 -1.25 5.62
N LEU A 92 -11.37 -1.89 6.71
CA LEU A 92 -11.45 -3.35 6.81
C LEU A 92 -12.54 -3.93 5.89
N LYS A 93 -13.67 -3.25 5.78
CA LYS A 93 -14.73 -3.61 4.82
C LYS A 93 -14.21 -3.53 3.38
N ALA A 94 -13.51 -2.45 3.05
CA ALA A 94 -12.87 -2.30 1.74
C ALA A 94 -11.83 -3.39 1.49
N CYS A 95 -11.01 -3.72 2.48
CA CYS A 95 -10.02 -4.80 2.41
C CYS A 95 -10.69 -6.12 2.01
N LYS A 96 -11.80 -6.47 2.66
CA LYS A 96 -12.54 -7.68 2.34
C LYS A 96 -13.08 -7.69 0.91
N LEU A 97 -13.64 -6.56 0.47
CA LEU A 97 -14.20 -6.45 -0.89
C LEU A 97 -13.10 -6.52 -1.96
N LEU A 98 -12.00 -5.80 -1.77
CA LEU A 98 -10.86 -5.81 -2.69
C LEU A 98 -10.21 -7.20 -2.76
N SER A 99 -10.01 -7.86 -1.61
CA SER A 99 -9.43 -9.21 -1.55
C SER A 99 -10.26 -10.25 -2.31
N LYS A 100 -11.58 -10.15 -2.25
CA LYS A 100 -12.48 -11.03 -3.03
C LYS A 100 -12.30 -10.87 -4.53
N GLU A 101 -11.85 -9.72 -4.98
CA GLU A 101 -11.58 -9.44 -6.40
C GLU A 101 -10.14 -9.76 -6.80
N GLY A 102 -9.34 -10.35 -5.90
CA GLY A 102 -7.95 -10.68 -6.15
C GLY A 102 -7.00 -9.49 -6.11
N ILE A 103 -7.44 -8.36 -5.55
CA ILE A 103 -6.61 -7.17 -5.37
C ILE A 103 -5.92 -7.25 -4.01
N ARG A 104 -4.61 -7.17 -3.98
CA ARG A 104 -3.83 -7.22 -2.74
C ARG A 104 -4.08 -5.97 -1.90
N VAL A 105 -4.12 -6.14 -0.58
CA VAL A 105 -4.37 -5.06 0.37
C VAL A 105 -3.31 -5.05 1.46
N ASN A 106 -2.77 -3.86 1.74
CA ASN A 106 -1.92 -3.54 2.87
C ASN A 106 -2.77 -2.74 3.87
N VAL A 107 -3.01 -3.30 5.07
CA VAL A 107 -3.74 -2.59 6.12
C VAL A 107 -2.74 -1.87 7.02
N THR A 108 -2.84 -0.56 7.07
CA THR A 108 -1.98 0.31 7.87
C THR A 108 -2.68 0.81 9.15
N LEU A 109 -1.95 1.51 10.01
CA LEU A 109 -2.45 2.02 11.31
C LEU A 109 -2.90 0.90 12.25
N ILE A 110 -2.12 -0.16 12.33
CA ILE A 110 -2.32 -1.27 13.24
C ILE A 110 -1.48 -1.03 14.49
N PHE A 111 -2.17 -0.86 15.63
CA PHE A 111 -1.55 -0.55 16.92
C PHE A 111 -1.74 -1.66 17.97
N SER A 112 -2.44 -2.73 17.64
CA SER A 112 -2.71 -3.85 18.55
C SER A 112 -2.77 -5.18 17.84
N ALA A 113 -2.57 -6.27 18.58
CA ALA A 113 -2.71 -7.63 18.06
C ALA A 113 -4.16 -7.91 17.61
N ALA A 114 -5.16 -7.40 18.32
CA ALA A 114 -6.56 -7.56 17.94
C ALA A 114 -6.86 -6.94 16.57
N GLN A 115 -6.34 -5.76 16.29
CA GLN A 115 -6.46 -5.11 14.98
C GLN A 115 -5.75 -5.93 13.88
N ALA A 116 -4.58 -6.48 14.16
CA ALA A 116 -3.87 -7.34 13.21
C ALA A 116 -4.70 -8.59 12.86
N VAL A 117 -5.35 -9.22 13.84
CA VAL A 117 -6.23 -10.37 13.61
C VAL A 117 -7.42 -9.99 12.73
N LEU A 118 -8.05 -8.84 12.98
CA LEU A 118 -9.17 -8.36 12.15
C LEU A 118 -8.73 -8.08 10.70
N ALA A 119 -7.58 -7.45 10.52
CA ALA A 119 -7.04 -7.17 9.20
C ALA A 119 -6.72 -8.47 8.44
N SER A 120 -6.11 -9.43 9.10
CA SER A 120 -5.83 -10.75 8.53
C SER A 120 -7.13 -11.46 8.11
N LYS A 121 -8.15 -11.44 8.97
CA LYS A 121 -9.47 -12.02 8.66
C LYS A 121 -10.16 -11.31 7.49
N ALA A 122 -9.95 -10.02 7.34
CA ALA A 122 -10.46 -9.26 6.20
C ALA A 122 -9.76 -9.59 4.87
N GLY A 123 -8.63 -10.30 4.90
CA GLY A 123 -7.90 -10.72 3.72
C GLY A 123 -6.66 -9.88 3.39
N ALA A 124 -6.11 -9.14 4.34
CA ALA A 124 -4.89 -8.38 4.13
C ALA A 124 -3.71 -9.28 3.75
N CYS A 125 -2.96 -8.88 2.74
CA CYS A 125 -1.72 -9.55 2.33
C CYS A 125 -0.50 -9.02 3.09
N LEU A 126 -0.57 -7.77 3.53
CA LEU A 126 0.47 -7.07 4.25
C LEU A 126 -0.16 -6.26 5.39
N LEU A 127 0.52 -6.21 6.52
CA LEU A 127 0.12 -5.40 7.67
C LEU A 127 1.23 -4.40 7.96
N TYR A 128 0.87 -3.14 8.11
CA TYR A 128 1.78 -2.09 8.54
C TYR A 128 1.49 -1.75 9.99
N THR A 129 2.35 -2.21 10.89
CA THR A 129 2.21 -1.98 12.32
C THR A 129 2.97 -0.73 12.74
N SER A 130 2.40 0.01 13.69
CA SER A 130 3.03 1.17 14.30
C SER A 130 3.07 1.01 15.82
N PRO A 131 4.15 1.45 16.49
CA PRO A 131 4.25 1.36 17.94
C PRO A 131 3.33 2.36 18.66
N SER A 132 2.91 3.42 17.97
CA SER A 132 1.98 4.42 18.52
C SER A 132 1.15 5.07 17.42
N PRO A 133 -0.02 5.69 17.78
CA PRO A 133 -0.85 6.43 16.82
C PRO A 133 -0.16 7.64 16.15
N ARG A 134 1.02 8.01 16.58
CA ARG A 134 1.80 9.14 16.01
C ARG A 134 2.67 8.71 14.83
N ASP A 135 2.89 7.45 14.68
CA ASP A 135 3.70 6.87 13.62
C ASP A 135 2.81 6.55 12.42
#